data_9f030fbea4af769da0178e8cfa5f97b9
#
_entry.id   9f030fbea4af769da0178e8cfa5f97b9
#
_cell.length_a   1.000
_cell.length_b   1.000
_cell.length_c   1.000
_cell.angle_alpha   90.00
_cell.angle_beta   90.00
_cell.angle_gamma   90.00
#
_symmetry.space_group_name_H-M   'P 1'
#
loop_
_entity.id
_entity.type
_entity.pdbx_description
1 polymer ?
#
loop_
_entity_poly.entity_id
_entity_poly.type
_entity_poly.pdbx_seq_one_letter_code
_entity_poly.pdbx_strand_id
1 'polypeptide(L)'
;MAGSTIPAAIRGQKYISLTTFRKNGAAVATAVWFGEEDGKLYIMTRSISGKYKRIRNNPQVRVAPCTIRGKVTGPESPAIARILPAEEHARARQLINRKYWLARLPLLWSRTDAYVEVAFP
;
A
#
# COMPACT_ATOMS: atom_id res chain seq x y z
N MET A 1 -8.07 -12.33 17.75
CA MET A 1 -7.66 -12.06 17.35
C MET A 1 -7.61 -11.02 17.20
N ALA A 2 -7.49 -10.93 17.59
CA ALA A 2 -7.46 -9.93 17.33
C ALA A 2 -6.97 -9.37 16.50
N GLY A 3 -7.13 -9.42 16.20
CA GLY A 3 -6.41 -9.05 15.19
C GLY A 3 -6.77 -7.93 14.47
N SER A 4 -5.86 -7.49 13.81
CA SER A 4 -6.04 -6.45 12.88
C SER A 4 -6.91 -6.93 11.74
N THR A 5 -7.86 -6.10 11.36
CA THR A 5 -8.80 -6.37 10.28
C THR A 5 -8.76 -5.19 9.33
N ILE A 6 -8.79 -5.50 8.03
CA ILE A 6 -8.88 -4.45 7.02
C ILE A 6 -10.22 -3.72 7.19
N PRO A 7 -10.22 -2.39 7.32
CA PRO A 7 -11.48 -1.65 7.42
C PRO A 7 -12.42 -1.94 6.26
N ALA A 8 -13.71 -2.07 6.55
CA ALA A 8 -14.71 -2.44 5.55
C ALA A 8 -14.72 -1.47 4.36
N ALA A 9 -14.47 -0.19 4.60
CA ALA A 9 -14.45 0.81 3.54
C ALA A 9 -13.32 0.59 2.52
N ILE A 10 -12.26 -0.12 2.90
CA ILE A 10 -11.10 -0.38 2.05
C ILE A 10 -11.24 -1.72 1.34
N ARG A 11 -11.86 -2.69 2.00
CA ARG A 11 -11.98 -4.03 1.46
C ARG A 11 -12.70 -4.02 0.11
N GLY A 12 -12.10 -4.68 -0.89
CA GLY A 12 -12.71 -4.77 -2.22
C GLY A 12 -12.51 -3.56 -3.11
N GLN A 13 -11.88 -2.51 -2.63
CA GLN A 13 -11.60 -1.33 -3.46
C GLN A 13 -10.49 -1.62 -4.46
N LYS A 14 -10.49 -0.89 -5.60
CA LYS A 14 -9.41 -1.00 -6.59
C LYS A 14 -8.20 -0.16 -6.24
N TYR A 15 -8.43 0.97 -5.59
CA TYR A 15 -7.36 1.91 -5.24
C TYR A 15 -7.53 2.36 -3.81
N ILE A 16 -6.41 2.63 -3.17
CA ILE A 16 -6.40 3.30 -1.88
C ILE A 16 -5.52 4.52 -1.95
N SER A 17 -5.87 5.53 -1.16
CA SER A 17 -5.03 6.67 -0.91
C SER A 17 -4.12 6.31 0.25
N LEU A 18 -2.83 6.20 -0.03
CA LEU A 18 -1.84 5.94 1.01
C LEU A 18 -1.17 7.26 1.37
N THR A 19 -1.35 7.69 2.60
CA THR A 19 -0.76 8.92 3.12
C THR A 19 0.47 8.57 3.94
N THR A 20 1.61 9.14 3.56
CA THR A 20 2.88 9.00 4.25
C THR A 20 3.31 10.38 4.74
N PHE A 21 4.28 10.43 5.65
CA PHE A 21 4.63 11.69 6.30
C PHE A 21 6.09 12.05 6.09
N ARG A 22 6.34 13.32 5.77
CA ARG A 22 7.69 13.87 5.67
C ARG A 22 8.26 14.05 7.07
N LYS A 23 9.56 14.27 7.16
CA LYS A 23 10.24 14.50 8.44
C LYS A 23 9.64 15.67 9.22
N ASN A 24 9.15 16.69 8.51
CA ASN A 24 8.53 17.84 9.16
C ASN A 24 7.05 17.61 9.51
N GLY A 25 6.54 16.40 9.31
CA GLY A 25 5.15 16.05 9.62
C GLY A 25 4.16 16.29 8.50
N ALA A 26 4.58 16.87 7.39
CA ALA A 26 3.67 17.15 6.28
C ALA A 26 3.21 15.84 5.62
N ALA A 27 1.90 15.73 5.36
CA ALA A 27 1.28 14.55 4.78
C ALA A 27 1.40 14.58 3.25
N VAL A 28 1.67 13.41 2.65
CA VAL A 28 1.70 13.24 1.20
C VAL A 28 0.87 12.02 0.86
N ALA A 29 -0.21 12.21 0.11
CA ALA A 29 -1.12 11.13 -0.28
C ALA A 29 -0.89 10.72 -1.73
N THR A 30 -0.93 9.41 -2.00
CA THR A 30 -0.84 8.88 -3.35
C THR A 30 -1.85 7.76 -3.53
N ALA A 31 -2.45 7.67 -4.73
CA ALA A 31 -3.33 6.56 -5.07
C ALA A 31 -2.47 5.37 -5.48
N VAL A 32 -2.75 4.19 -4.92
CA VAL A 32 -1.95 2.99 -5.19
C VAL A 32 -2.85 1.77 -5.37
N TRP A 33 -2.32 0.76 -6.06
CA TRP A 33 -2.89 -0.58 -6.10
C TRP A 33 -2.48 -1.33 -4.84
N PHE A 34 -3.27 -2.31 -4.45
CA PHE A 34 -2.96 -3.12 -3.27
C PHE A 34 -3.52 -4.53 -3.39
N GLY A 35 -2.80 -5.50 -2.81
CA GLY A 35 -3.30 -6.84 -2.58
C GLY A 35 -3.68 -7.00 -1.11
N GLU A 36 -4.45 -8.02 -0.80
CA GLU A 36 -4.93 -8.28 0.57
C GLU A 36 -4.65 -9.71 0.98
N GLU A 37 -4.20 -9.91 2.22
CA GLU A 37 -4.08 -11.23 2.82
C GLU A 37 -3.95 -11.08 4.34
N ASP A 38 -4.69 -11.89 5.08
CA ASP A 38 -4.59 -11.98 6.55
C ASP A 38 -4.74 -10.64 7.24
N GLY A 39 -5.67 -9.81 6.77
CA GLY A 39 -5.94 -8.52 7.38
C GLY A 39 -4.91 -7.45 7.07
N LYS A 40 -4.05 -7.68 6.11
CA LYS A 40 -2.99 -6.75 5.71
C LYS A 40 -3.09 -6.38 4.25
N LEU A 41 -2.55 -5.23 3.90
CA LEU A 41 -2.46 -4.78 2.52
C LEU A 41 -1.00 -4.90 2.06
N TYR A 42 -0.83 -5.13 0.76
CA TYR A 42 0.49 -5.24 0.14
C TYR A 42 0.55 -4.33 -1.07
N ILE A 43 1.57 -3.50 -1.13
CA ILE A 43 1.71 -2.43 -2.12
C ILE A 43 3.08 -2.55 -2.77
N MET A 44 3.15 -2.34 -4.09
CA MET A 44 4.44 -2.28 -4.78
C MET A 44 4.84 -0.83 -5.02
N THR A 45 6.13 -0.57 -5.00
CA THR A 45 6.68 0.76 -5.21
C THR A 45 8.12 0.67 -5.71
N ARG A 46 8.74 1.82 -5.92
CA ARG A 46 10.15 1.91 -6.26
C ARG A 46 10.94 2.37 -5.04
N SER A 47 12.11 1.76 -4.84
CA SER A 47 12.97 2.13 -3.70
C SER A 47 13.47 3.56 -3.78
N ILE A 48 13.47 4.16 -4.97
CA ILE A 48 13.87 5.57 -5.15
C ILE A 48 12.69 6.53 -4.99
N SER A 49 11.47 6.04 -4.77
CA SER A 49 10.29 6.90 -4.65
C SER A 49 10.31 7.66 -3.32
N GLY A 50 9.64 8.80 -3.31
CA GLY A 50 9.45 9.56 -2.08
C GLY A 50 8.65 8.77 -1.05
N LYS A 51 7.63 8.03 -1.50
CA LYS A 51 6.80 7.18 -0.65
C LYS A 51 7.65 6.17 0.12
N TYR A 52 8.54 5.46 -0.57
CA TYR A 52 9.43 4.49 0.05
C TYR A 52 10.32 5.15 1.11
N LYS A 53 10.91 6.29 0.76
CA LYS A 53 11.80 7.02 1.68
C LYS A 53 11.05 7.52 2.91
N ARG A 54 9.83 8.02 2.72
CA ARG A 54 9.02 8.49 3.85
C ARG A 54 8.64 7.36 4.78
N ILE A 55 8.25 6.19 4.24
CA ILE A 55 7.92 5.03 5.05
C ILE A 55 9.14 4.52 5.82
N ARG A 56 10.30 4.52 5.19
CA ARG A 56 11.54 4.10 5.85
C ARG A 56 11.85 4.98 7.06
N ASN A 57 11.56 6.27 6.96
CA ASN A 57 11.82 7.22 8.06
C ASN A 57 10.69 7.24 9.08
N ASN A 58 9.46 7.01 8.66
CA ASN A 58 8.29 7.01 9.53
C ASN A 58 7.29 5.95 9.05
N PRO A 59 7.17 4.83 9.76
CA PRO A 59 6.28 3.75 9.34
C PRO A 59 4.79 4.03 9.56
N GLN A 60 4.44 5.10 10.25
CA GLN A 60 3.04 5.46 10.44
C GLN A 60 2.47 5.98 9.14
N VAL A 61 1.31 5.43 8.75
CA VAL A 61 0.63 5.83 7.51
C VAL A 61 -0.86 5.94 7.78
N ARG A 62 -1.58 6.48 6.79
CA ARG A 62 -3.04 6.49 6.81
C ARG A 62 -3.55 5.96 5.48
N VAL A 63 -4.67 5.27 5.52
CA VAL A 63 -5.24 4.61 4.35
C VAL A 63 -6.70 4.98 4.22
N ALA A 64 -7.13 5.34 3.03
CA ALA A 64 -8.53 5.62 2.73
C ALA A 64 -8.91 5.04 1.37
N PRO A 65 -10.18 4.68 1.14
CA PRO A 65 -10.60 4.30 -0.21
C PRO A 65 -10.54 5.53 -1.11
N CYS A 66 -10.18 5.32 -2.38
CA CYS A 66 -10.12 6.43 -3.32
C CYS A 66 -10.36 5.99 -4.75
N THR A 67 -10.55 6.98 -5.64
CA THR A 67 -10.62 6.74 -7.09
C THR A 67 -9.21 6.62 -7.66
N ILE A 68 -9.12 6.24 -8.94
CA ILE A 68 -7.83 6.17 -9.64
C ILE A 68 -7.10 7.51 -9.63
N ARG A 69 -7.84 8.62 -9.55
CA ARG A 69 -7.25 9.96 -9.51
C ARG A 69 -6.89 10.42 -8.11
N GLY A 70 -7.12 9.57 -7.11
CA GLY A 70 -6.77 9.89 -5.74
C GLY A 70 -7.85 10.61 -4.95
N LYS A 71 -9.05 10.76 -5.51
CA LYS A 71 -10.16 11.37 -4.77
C LYS A 71 -10.63 10.42 -3.68
N VAL A 72 -10.50 10.83 -2.42
CA VAL A 72 -10.92 10.01 -1.28
C VAL A 72 -12.43 9.87 -1.25
N THR A 73 -12.91 8.64 -1.10
CA THR A 73 -14.33 8.32 -1.15
C THR A 73 -14.89 7.76 0.16
N GLY A 74 -14.07 7.67 1.19
CA GLY A 74 -14.52 7.16 2.49
C GLY A 74 -13.55 7.52 3.60
N PRO A 75 -13.78 6.97 4.81
CA PRO A 75 -13.00 7.35 5.98
C PRO A 75 -11.56 6.88 5.90
N GLU A 76 -10.68 7.67 6.50
CA GLU A 76 -9.27 7.38 6.63
C GLU A 76 -9.02 6.56 7.89
N SER A 77 -8.12 5.59 7.80
CA SER A 77 -7.75 4.74 8.93
C SER A 77 -6.25 4.78 9.16
N PRO A 78 -5.78 4.85 10.41
CA PRO A 78 -4.35 4.77 10.70
C PRO A 78 -3.85 3.33 10.50
N ALA A 79 -2.58 3.22 10.12
CA ALA A 79 -1.96 1.92 9.90
C ALA A 79 -0.45 2.04 10.05
N ILE A 80 0.23 0.89 10.06
CA ILE A 80 1.69 0.82 10.14
C ILE A 80 2.20 0.11 8.89
N ALA A 81 3.17 0.72 8.23
CA ALA A 81 3.80 0.19 7.04
C ALA A 81 5.12 -0.48 7.39
N ARG A 82 5.43 -1.60 6.71
CA ARG A 82 6.68 -2.33 6.87
C ARG A 82 7.25 -2.61 5.48
N ILE A 83 8.49 -2.22 5.26
CA ILE A 83 9.17 -2.54 4.01
C ILE A 83 9.54 -4.01 4.04
N LEU A 84 9.12 -4.76 3.02
CA LEU A 84 9.32 -6.20 2.98
C LEU A 84 10.74 -6.55 2.54
N PRO A 85 11.35 -7.57 3.18
CA PRO A 85 12.61 -8.09 2.69
C PRO A 85 12.41 -8.81 1.36
N ALA A 86 13.49 -9.02 0.61
CA ALA A 86 13.45 -9.57 -0.74
C ALA A 86 12.72 -10.92 -0.81
N GLU A 87 12.89 -11.77 0.19
CA GLU A 87 12.27 -13.11 0.21
C GLU A 87 10.74 -13.08 0.30
N GLU A 88 10.15 -11.94 0.66
CA GLU A 88 8.69 -11.79 0.72
C GLU A 88 8.11 -11.10 -0.52
N HIS A 89 8.94 -10.67 -1.46
CA HIS A 89 8.47 -9.95 -2.65
C HIS A 89 7.57 -10.79 -3.55
N ALA A 90 7.92 -12.05 -3.75
CA ALA A 90 7.15 -12.92 -4.64
C ALA A 90 5.71 -13.10 -4.17
N ARG A 91 5.51 -13.26 -2.86
CA ARG A 91 4.17 -13.41 -2.29
C ARG A 91 3.35 -12.15 -2.46
N ALA A 92 3.94 -10.98 -2.18
CA ALA A 92 3.26 -9.70 -2.35
C ALA A 92 2.86 -9.50 -3.82
N ARG A 93 3.74 -9.85 -4.75
CA ARG A 93 3.45 -9.75 -6.19
C ARG A 93 2.28 -10.63 -6.58
N GLN A 94 2.22 -11.86 -6.07
CA GLN A 94 1.10 -12.76 -6.35
C GLN A 94 -0.23 -12.17 -5.90
N LEU A 95 -0.27 -11.57 -4.72
CA LEU A 95 -1.49 -10.97 -4.19
C LEU A 95 -2.00 -9.83 -5.06
N ILE A 96 -1.09 -9.01 -5.57
CA ILE A 96 -1.44 -7.92 -6.47
C ILE A 96 -1.88 -8.46 -7.82
N ASN A 97 -1.19 -9.47 -8.36
CA ASN A 97 -1.52 -10.07 -9.65
C ASN A 97 -2.91 -10.71 -9.67
N ARG A 98 -3.34 -11.28 -8.55
CA ARG A 98 -4.69 -11.86 -8.47
C ARG A 98 -5.77 -10.83 -8.65
N LYS A 99 -5.54 -9.63 -8.16
CA LYS A 99 -6.54 -8.56 -8.13
C LYS A 99 -6.59 -7.75 -9.41
N TYR A 100 -5.43 -7.54 -10.04
CA TYR A 100 -5.31 -6.66 -11.21
C TYR A 100 -4.71 -7.42 -12.37
N TRP A 101 -5.53 -7.71 -13.38
CA TRP A 101 -5.02 -8.46 -14.53
C TRP A 101 -3.93 -7.67 -15.29
N LEU A 102 -4.02 -6.33 -15.30
CA LEU A 102 -2.99 -5.49 -15.92
C LEU A 102 -1.64 -5.63 -15.23
N ALA A 103 -1.63 -5.93 -13.92
CA ALA A 103 -0.40 -6.11 -13.18
C ALA A 103 0.35 -7.38 -13.59
N ARG A 104 -0.26 -8.24 -14.40
CA ARG A 104 0.39 -9.43 -14.93
C ARG A 104 1.30 -9.12 -16.11
N LEU A 105 1.21 -7.91 -16.68
CA LEU A 105 2.06 -7.50 -17.79
C LEU A 105 3.45 -7.19 -17.26
N PRO A 106 4.51 -7.82 -17.83
CA PRO A 106 5.88 -7.60 -17.36
C PRO A 106 6.30 -6.14 -17.35
N LEU A 107 5.79 -5.35 -18.29
CA LEU A 107 6.12 -3.94 -18.41
C LEU A 107 5.80 -3.16 -17.12
N LEU A 108 4.72 -3.54 -16.41
CA LEU A 108 4.31 -2.85 -15.20
C LEU A 108 5.24 -3.14 -14.02
N TRP A 109 6.01 -4.23 -14.11
CA TRP A 109 6.94 -4.64 -13.06
C TRP A 109 8.35 -4.11 -13.25
N SER A 110 8.67 -3.64 -14.45
CA SER A 110 10.06 -3.30 -14.81
C SER A 110 10.64 -2.18 -13.96
N ARG A 111 9.79 -1.35 -13.33
CA ARG A 111 10.25 -0.22 -12.53
C ARG A 111 9.97 -0.38 -11.04
N THR A 112 9.35 -1.49 -10.62
CA THR A 112 9.06 -1.70 -9.22
C THR A 112 10.08 -2.67 -8.64
N ASP A 113 10.72 -2.29 -7.54
CA ASP A 113 11.74 -3.09 -6.89
C ASP A 113 11.54 -3.18 -5.39
N ALA A 114 10.41 -2.69 -4.89
CA ALA A 114 10.13 -2.69 -3.46
C ALA A 114 8.66 -2.98 -3.18
N TYR A 115 8.41 -3.60 -2.04
CA TYR A 115 7.06 -3.95 -1.60
C TYR A 115 6.88 -3.54 -0.14
N VAL A 116 5.68 -3.09 0.18
CA VAL A 116 5.33 -2.60 1.52
C VAL A 116 4.11 -3.33 2.02
N GLU A 117 4.17 -3.79 3.26
CA GLU A 117 3.04 -4.36 3.97
C GLU A 117 2.42 -3.30 4.85
N VAL A 118 1.10 -3.17 4.82
CA VAL A 118 0.36 -2.22 5.64
C VAL A 118 -0.57 -2.99 6.56
N ALA A 119 -0.37 -2.81 7.87
CA ALA A 119 -1.13 -3.51 8.90
C ALA A 119 -1.94 -2.50 9.72
N PHE A 120 -3.16 -2.89 10.05
CA PHE A 120 -4.06 -2.06 10.86
C PHE A 120 -3.97 -2.47 12.33
N PRO A 121 -4.11 -1.51 13.25
CA PRO A 121 -4.09 -1.83 14.68
C PRO A 121 -5.27 -2.67 15.12
#